data_a7b589779035e263a3bd276a95b86c23
#
_entry.id   a7b589779035e263a3bd276a95b86c23
#
_cell.length_a   1.000
_cell.length_b   1.000
_cell.length_c   1.000
_cell.angle_alpha   90.00
_cell.angle_beta   90.00
_cell.angle_gamma   90.00
#
_symmetry.space_group_name_H-M   'P 1'
#
loop_
_entity.id
_entity.type
_entity.pdbx_description
1 polymer ?
#
loop_
_entity_poly.entity_id
_entity_poly.type
_entity_poly.pdbx_seq_one_letter_code
_entity_poly.pdbx_strand_id
1 'polypeptide(L)'
;LLEERNESQADSTTNVMRWTELIIIDEAERLTPTGLELIRDHHDRTHIAVVLIGMPGIDQRFRHYPQLYSRLGFSHRYRALGRDELLFVLDRHWKRLGKTLDADDFTDAQAIAAIERITRGNFRLLERLFPQIQRVLRINQLETITDDVIEAAASVLVTG
;
A
#
# COMPACT_ATOMS: atom_id res chain seq x y z
N LEU A 1 -18.85 64.44 19.31
CA LEU A 1 -18.39 64.16 17.94
C LEU A 1 -17.21 63.20 18.05
N LEU A 2 -17.50 61.93 18.11
CA LEU A 2 -16.53 60.84 18.00
C LEU A 2 -17.00 59.91 16.89
N GLU A 3 -16.34 59.97 15.75
CA GLU A 3 -16.51 59.04 14.66
C GLU A 3 -15.89 57.69 15.08
N GLU A 4 -16.73 56.70 15.27
CA GLU A 4 -16.34 55.30 15.35
C GLU A 4 -15.99 54.79 13.96
N ARG A 5 -14.76 54.57 13.67
CA ARG A 5 -14.29 53.81 12.52
C ARG A 5 -14.55 52.31 12.78
N ASN A 6 -15.54 51.79 12.11
CA ASN A 6 -15.80 50.37 12.03
C ASN A 6 -14.82 49.76 11.06
N GLU A 7 -13.70 49.23 11.53
CA GLU A 7 -12.77 48.41 10.73
C GLU A 7 -13.39 47.04 10.55
N SER A 8 -14.04 46.87 9.41
CA SER A 8 -14.47 45.59 8.90
C SER A 8 -13.21 44.76 8.60
N GLN A 9 -12.86 43.84 9.50
CA GLN A 9 -11.92 42.76 9.19
C GLN A 9 -12.54 41.89 8.10
N ALA A 10 -12.14 42.13 6.87
CA ALA A 10 -12.34 41.23 5.78
C ALA A 10 -11.48 39.99 6.02
N ASP A 11 -12.11 38.94 6.55
CA ASP A 11 -11.55 37.59 6.61
C ASP A 11 -11.36 37.11 5.16
N SER A 12 -10.12 37.25 4.68
CA SER A 12 -9.74 36.73 3.39
C SER A 12 -9.62 35.20 3.48
N THR A 13 -10.77 34.56 3.54
CA THR A 13 -10.88 33.13 3.29
C THR A 13 -10.45 32.90 1.87
N THR A 14 -9.18 32.55 1.67
CA THR A 14 -8.65 32.10 0.38
C THR A 14 -9.45 30.86 0.02
N ASN A 15 -10.43 31.03 -0.86
CA ASN A 15 -11.23 29.95 -1.43
C ASN A 15 -10.30 29.18 -2.39
N VAL A 16 -9.45 28.29 -1.81
CA VAL A 16 -8.63 27.39 -2.60
C VAL A 16 -9.60 26.43 -3.26
N MET A 17 -9.93 26.70 -4.53
CA MET A 17 -10.64 25.74 -5.37
C MET A 17 -9.83 24.45 -5.38
N ARG A 18 -10.27 23.44 -4.64
CA ARG A 18 -9.67 22.12 -4.65
C ARG A 18 -10.16 21.40 -5.91
N TRP A 19 -9.29 21.29 -6.88
CA TRP A 19 -9.56 20.51 -8.08
C TRP A 19 -9.20 19.05 -7.80
N THR A 20 -10.08 18.15 -8.17
CA THR A 20 -9.77 16.71 -8.15
C THR A 20 -8.89 16.41 -9.35
N GLU A 21 -7.66 15.97 -9.12
CA GLU A 21 -6.68 15.65 -10.16
C GLU A 21 -6.60 14.15 -10.44
N LEU A 22 -6.96 13.33 -9.46
CA LEU A 22 -6.87 11.88 -9.51
C LEU A 22 -8.04 11.23 -8.80
N ILE A 23 -8.61 10.22 -9.43
CA ILE A 23 -9.61 9.31 -8.83
C ILE A 23 -8.97 7.93 -8.71
N ILE A 24 -8.95 7.38 -7.51
CA ILE A 24 -8.49 6.00 -7.26
C ILE A 24 -9.71 5.17 -6.85
N ILE A 25 -9.95 4.08 -7.57
CA ILE A 25 -11.05 3.16 -7.29
C ILE A 25 -10.45 1.80 -6.96
N ASP A 26 -10.57 1.41 -5.69
CA ASP A 26 -10.22 0.07 -5.24
C ASP A 26 -11.39 -0.90 -5.42
N GLU A 27 -11.09 -2.19 -5.48
CA GLU A 27 -12.06 -3.25 -5.77
C GLU A 27 -12.85 -2.99 -7.07
N ALA A 28 -12.16 -2.50 -8.10
CA ALA A 28 -12.80 -2.12 -9.37
C ALA A 28 -13.49 -3.30 -10.09
N GLU A 29 -13.22 -4.54 -9.71
CA GLU A 29 -13.98 -5.71 -10.15
C GLU A 29 -15.45 -5.69 -9.69
N ARG A 30 -15.81 -4.88 -8.70
CA ARG A 30 -17.20 -4.72 -8.22
C ARG A 30 -18.01 -3.74 -9.05
N LEU A 31 -17.36 -2.96 -9.91
CA LEU A 31 -18.05 -2.00 -10.76
C LEU A 31 -18.95 -2.73 -11.76
N THR A 32 -20.17 -2.21 -11.87
CA THR A 32 -21.10 -2.64 -12.90
C THR A 32 -20.69 -2.09 -14.28
N PRO A 33 -21.20 -2.66 -15.40
CA PRO A 33 -21.00 -2.07 -16.73
C PRO A 33 -21.34 -0.58 -16.80
N THR A 34 -22.46 -0.19 -16.20
CA THR A 34 -22.89 1.22 -16.12
C THR A 34 -21.90 2.07 -15.33
N GLY A 35 -21.34 1.53 -14.22
CA GLY A 35 -20.32 2.23 -13.43
C GLY A 35 -19.03 2.45 -14.22
N LEU A 36 -18.59 1.45 -15.00
CA LEU A 36 -17.42 1.57 -15.87
C LEU A 36 -17.61 2.63 -16.97
N GLU A 37 -18.82 2.69 -17.58
CA GLU A 37 -19.15 3.71 -18.57
C GLU A 37 -19.22 5.12 -17.95
N LEU A 38 -19.73 5.25 -16.72
CA LEU A 38 -19.75 6.53 -16.01
C LEU A 38 -18.34 7.05 -15.76
N ILE A 39 -17.42 6.18 -15.33
CA ILE A 39 -16.02 6.54 -15.09
C ILE A 39 -15.35 6.96 -16.39
N ARG A 40 -15.55 6.20 -17.47
CA ARG A 40 -15.05 6.52 -18.79
C ARG A 40 -15.55 7.89 -19.27
N ASP A 41 -16.86 8.13 -19.20
CA ASP A 41 -17.49 9.39 -19.61
C ASP A 41 -16.97 10.57 -18.78
N HIS A 42 -16.81 10.36 -17.47
CA HIS A 42 -16.24 11.38 -16.58
C HIS A 42 -14.79 11.72 -16.97
N HIS A 43 -13.95 10.69 -17.20
CA HIS A 43 -12.58 10.89 -17.67
C HIS A 43 -12.55 11.64 -19.02
N ASP A 44 -13.37 11.24 -19.98
CA ASP A 44 -13.42 11.87 -21.31
C ASP A 44 -13.79 13.37 -21.26
N ARG A 45 -14.65 13.76 -20.29
CA ARG A 45 -15.08 15.16 -20.14
C ARG A 45 -14.12 16.00 -19.32
N THR A 46 -13.50 15.45 -18.31
CA THR A 46 -12.74 16.23 -17.32
C THR A 46 -11.24 16.07 -17.44
N HIS A 47 -10.78 15.04 -18.16
CA HIS A 47 -9.38 14.62 -18.25
C HIS A 47 -8.73 14.31 -16.89
N ILE A 48 -9.53 14.05 -15.84
CA ILE A 48 -9.05 13.62 -14.53
C ILE A 48 -8.40 12.25 -14.68
N ALA A 49 -7.22 12.08 -14.11
CA ALA A 49 -6.55 10.79 -14.07
C ALA A 49 -7.35 9.78 -13.23
N VAL A 50 -7.45 8.54 -13.70
CA VAL A 50 -8.16 7.46 -12.99
C VAL A 50 -7.24 6.26 -12.81
N VAL A 51 -7.15 5.75 -11.59
CA VAL A 51 -6.49 4.49 -11.25
C VAL A 51 -7.53 3.48 -10.81
N LEU A 52 -7.61 2.36 -11.49
CA LEU A 52 -8.47 1.24 -11.15
C LEU A 52 -7.61 0.13 -10.53
N ILE A 53 -7.90 -0.21 -9.27
CA ILE A 53 -7.22 -1.28 -8.53
C ILE A 53 -8.20 -2.43 -8.38
N GLY A 54 -7.77 -3.66 -8.63
CA GLY A 54 -8.64 -4.81 -8.52
C GLY A 54 -7.91 -6.14 -8.51
N MET A 55 -8.66 -7.22 -8.48
CA MET A 55 -8.16 -8.58 -8.44
C MET A 55 -7.32 -8.92 -9.69
N PRO A 56 -6.35 -9.85 -9.56
CA PRO A 56 -5.61 -10.35 -10.73
C PRO A 56 -6.55 -10.81 -11.84
N GLY A 57 -6.30 -10.34 -13.07
CA GLY A 57 -7.14 -10.64 -14.24
C GLY A 57 -8.23 -9.61 -14.53
N ILE A 58 -8.33 -8.53 -13.75
CA ILE A 58 -9.27 -7.43 -14.02
C ILE A 58 -9.05 -6.79 -15.39
N ASP A 59 -7.81 -6.76 -15.87
CA ASP A 59 -7.45 -6.30 -17.20
C ASP A 59 -8.13 -7.11 -18.31
N GLN A 60 -8.27 -8.43 -18.12
CA GLN A 60 -8.98 -9.31 -19.05
C GLN A 60 -10.48 -9.00 -19.07
N ARG A 61 -11.07 -8.72 -17.91
CA ARG A 61 -12.46 -8.30 -17.81
C ARG A 61 -12.70 -6.99 -18.57
N PHE A 62 -11.80 -6.02 -18.42
CA PHE A 62 -11.95 -4.72 -19.11
C PHE A 62 -11.86 -4.81 -20.63
N ARG A 63 -11.24 -5.87 -21.19
CA ARG A 63 -11.26 -6.12 -22.64
C ARG A 63 -12.66 -6.32 -23.20
N HIS A 64 -13.62 -6.72 -22.38
CA HIS A 64 -15.03 -6.84 -22.79
C HIS A 64 -15.74 -5.49 -22.92
N TYR A 65 -15.06 -4.40 -22.53
CA TYR A 65 -15.53 -3.01 -22.61
C TYR A 65 -14.57 -2.18 -23.47
N PRO A 66 -14.66 -2.31 -24.83
CA PRO A 66 -13.67 -1.71 -25.75
C PRO A 66 -13.53 -0.18 -25.56
N GLN A 67 -14.62 0.49 -25.21
CA GLN A 67 -14.64 1.94 -25.00
C GLN A 67 -13.79 2.34 -23.78
N LEU A 68 -13.87 1.60 -22.69
CA LEU A 68 -13.02 1.78 -21.52
C LEU A 68 -11.60 1.33 -21.81
N TYR A 69 -11.45 0.13 -22.40
CA TYR A 69 -10.15 -0.48 -22.63
C TYR A 69 -9.23 0.41 -23.51
N SER A 70 -9.79 1.12 -24.48
CA SER A 70 -9.03 2.04 -25.33
C SER A 70 -8.48 3.27 -24.60
N ARG A 71 -8.95 3.57 -23.38
CA ARG A 71 -8.47 4.66 -22.52
C ARG A 71 -7.45 4.19 -21.48
N LEU A 72 -7.28 2.87 -21.32
CA LEU A 72 -6.26 2.34 -20.40
C LEU A 72 -4.87 2.57 -21.01
N GLY A 73 -4.14 3.50 -20.44
CA GLY A 73 -2.77 3.80 -20.87
C GLY A 73 -1.73 2.83 -20.32
N PHE A 74 -2.02 2.23 -19.17
CA PHE A 74 -1.06 1.39 -18.44
C PHE A 74 -1.78 0.33 -17.60
N SER A 75 -1.22 -0.89 -17.57
CA SER A 75 -1.67 -1.97 -16.69
C SER A 75 -0.46 -2.59 -15.99
N HIS A 76 -0.48 -2.59 -14.66
CA HIS A 76 0.56 -3.18 -13.85
C HIS A 76 0.01 -4.30 -12.98
N ARG A 77 0.69 -5.45 -13.01
CA ARG A 77 0.34 -6.57 -12.14
C ARG A 77 1.30 -6.64 -10.96
N TYR A 78 0.76 -6.44 -9.77
CA TYR A 78 1.50 -6.70 -8.54
C TYR A 78 1.61 -8.21 -8.32
N ARG A 79 2.82 -8.69 -8.16
CA ARG A 79 3.17 -10.07 -7.81
C ARG A 79 3.72 -10.13 -6.39
N ALA A 80 3.85 -11.33 -5.85
CA ALA A 80 4.64 -11.54 -4.64
C ALA A 80 6.06 -11.00 -4.83
N LEU A 81 6.66 -10.49 -3.77
CA LEU A 81 8.02 -9.95 -3.79
C LEU A 81 9.02 -11.05 -4.18
N GLY A 82 9.90 -10.73 -5.11
CA GLY A 82 11.09 -11.53 -5.36
C GLY A 82 12.12 -11.37 -4.24
N ARG A 83 13.18 -12.20 -4.28
CA ARG A 83 14.20 -12.21 -3.20
C ARG A 83 14.82 -10.83 -2.95
N ASP A 84 15.24 -10.14 -4.01
CA ASP A 84 15.88 -8.82 -3.87
C ASP A 84 14.93 -7.75 -3.33
N GLU A 85 13.67 -7.79 -3.79
CA GLU A 85 12.62 -6.91 -3.29
C GLU A 85 12.29 -7.20 -1.83
N LEU A 86 12.27 -8.49 -1.45
CA LEU A 86 12.09 -8.92 -0.07
C LEU A 86 13.23 -8.38 0.81
N LEU A 87 14.48 -8.59 0.43
CA LEU A 87 15.63 -8.09 1.18
C LEU A 87 15.58 -6.57 1.37
N PHE A 88 15.21 -5.82 0.32
CA PHE A 88 15.04 -4.37 0.40
C PHE A 88 13.96 -3.98 1.43
N VAL A 89 12.83 -4.69 1.47
CA VAL A 89 11.76 -4.45 2.45
C VAL A 89 12.23 -4.82 3.85
N LEU A 90 12.91 -5.96 4.02
CA LEU A 90 13.44 -6.41 5.31
C LEU A 90 14.45 -5.42 5.88
N ASP A 91 15.40 -4.93 5.09
CA ASP A 91 16.36 -3.92 5.53
C ASP A 91 15.68 -2.68 6.12
N ARG A 92 14.58 -2.22 5.50
CA ARG A 92 13.80 -1.10 6.04
C ARG A 92 13.15 -1.43 7.37
N HIS A 93 12.68 -2.67 7.56
CA HIS A 93 12.09 -3.08 8.83
C HIS A 93 13.14 -3.26 9.93
N TRP A 94 14.30 -3.83 9.61
CA TRP A 94 15.44 -3.89 10.55
C TRP A 94 15.85 -2.49 11.03
N LYS A 95 15.99 -1.55 10.10
CA LYS A 95 16.31 -0.14 10.42
C LYS A 95 15.26 0.51 11.33
N ARG A 96 13.97 0.23 11.14
CA ARG A 96 12.90 0.73 12.03
C ARG A 96 13.02 0.18 13.46
N LEU A 97 13.63 -0.98 13.63
CA LEU A 97 13.91 -1.59 14.92
C LEU A 97 15.28 -1.16 15.50
N GLY A 98 15.98 -0.23 14.83
CA GLY A 98 17.32 0.21 15.24
C GLY A 98 18.39 -0.82 14.97
N LYS A 99 18.17 -1.75 14.03
CA LYS A 99 19.06 -2.85 13.67
C LYS A 99 19.58 -2.70 12.25
N THR A 100 20.66 -3.40 11.94
CA THR A 100 21.19 -3.51 10.58
C THR A 100 20.99 -4.94 10.11
N LEU A 101 20.46 -5.12 8.91
CA LEU A 101 20.33 -6.44 8.29
C LEU A 101 21.63 -6.79 7.60
N ASP A 102 22.21 -7.94 7.93
CA ASP A 102 23.39 -8.50 7.26
C ASP A 102 23.01 -9.89 6.70
N ALA A 103 22.83 -9.96 5.39
CA ALA A 103 22.46 -11.22 4.74
C ALA A 103 23.55 -12.30 4.78
N ASP A 104 24.80 -11.93 5.09
CA ASP A 104 25.93 -12.84 5.23
C ASP A 104 26.07 -13.33 6.70
N ASP A 105 25.44 -12.67 7.65
CA ASP A 105 25.32 -13.17 9.03
C ASP A 105 24.40 -14.38 9.10
N PHE A 106 24.83 -15.41 9.81
CA PHE A 106 24.10 -16.67 9.90
C PHE A 106 22.68 -16.52 10.52
N THR A 107 22.56 -15.69 11.55
CA THR A 107 21.28 -15.47 12.25
C THR A 107 20.30 -14.72 11.37
N ASP A 108 20.77 -13.63 10.72
CA ASP A 108 19.94 -12.86 9.80
C ASP A 108 19.55 -13.69 8.56
N ALA A 109 20.47 -14.51 8.03
CA ALA A 109 20.18 -15.42 6.93
C ALA A 109 19.08 -16.44 7.26
N GLN A 110 19.10 -17.01 8.48
CA GLN A 110 18.03 -17.89 8.96
C GLN A 110 16.70 -17.13 9.13
N ALA A 111 16.75 -15.93 9.71
CA ALA A 111 15.58 -15.07 9.85
C ALA A 111 14.95 -14.73 8.50
N ILE A 112 15.77 -14.35 7.50
CA ILE A 112 15.32 -14.08 6.13
C ILE A 112 14.63 -15.31 5.53
N ALA A 113 15.26 -16.50 5.66
CA ALA A 113 14.71 -17.73 5.13
C ALA A 113 13.37 -18.11 5.80
N ALA A 114 13.24 -17.92 7.12
CA ALA A 114 11.98 -18.13 7.83
C ALA A 114 10.87 -17.20 7.35
N ILE A 115 11.17 -15.90 7.20
CA ILE A 115 10.21 -14.91 6.70
C ILE A 115 9.79 -15.26 5.26
N GLU A 116 10.74 -15.59 4.39
CA GLU A 116 10.46 -15.98 3.00
C GLU A 116 9.53 -17.19 2.93
N ARG A 117 9.81 -18.23 3.73
CA ARG A 117 8.99 -19.44 3.83
C ARG A 117 7.57 -19.16 4.30
N ILE A 118 7.41 -18.33 5.34
CA ILE A 118 6.11 -18.01 5.94
C ILE A 118 5.30 -17.09 5.01
N THR A 119 5.91 -16.05 4.48
CA THR A 119 5.18 -15.02 3.73
C THR A 119 5.09 -15.31 2.24
N ARG A 120 6.02 -16.10 1.71
CA ARG A 120 6.16 -16.35 0.25
C ARG A 120 6.18 -15.07 -0.56
N GLY A 121 6.77 -14.01 -0.02
CA GLY A 121 6.80 -12.69 -0.62
C GLY A 121 5.48 -11.92 -0.60
N ASN A 122 4.48 -12.38 0.12
CA ASN A 122 3.22 -11.65 0.28
C ASN A 122 3.42 -10.42 1.17
N PHE A 123 3.37 -9.25 0.56
CA PHE A 123 3.62 -7.98 1.25
C PHE A 123 2.64 -7.73 2.42
N ARG A 124 1.37 -8.10 2.28
CA ARG A 124 0.37 -7.96 3.35
C ARG A 124 0.72 -8.83 4.56
N LEU A 125 1.22 -10.05 4.34
CA LEU A 125 1.69 -10.92 5.43
C LEU A 125 2.93 -10.34 6.10
N LEU A 126 3.86 -9.77 5.33
CA LEU A 126 5.03 -9.07 5.88
C LEU A 126 4.61 -7.94 6.80
N GLU A 127 3.76 -7.02 6.33
CA GLU A 127 3.28 -5.89 7.13
C GLU A 127 2.54 -6.33 8.41
N ARG A 128 1.94 -7.52 8.43
CA ARG A 128 1.31 -8.09 9.62
C ARG A 128 2.29 -8.81 10.54
N LEU A 129 3.34 -9.41 9.99
CA LEU A 129 4.34 -10.17 10.72
C LEU A 129 5.24 -9.26 11.56
N PHE A 130 5.70 -8.15 11.01
CA PHE A 130 6.66 -7.27 11.68
C PHE A 130 6.19 -6.69 13.02
N PRO A 131 4.96 -6.20 13.18
CA PRO A 131 4.44 -5.79 14.49
C PRO A 131 4.45 -6.93 15.51
N GLN A 132 4.25 -8.17 15.07
CA GLN A 132 4.30 -9.33 15.98
C GLN A 132 5.75 -9.68 16.37
N ILE A 133 6.70 -9.62 15.42
CA ILE A 133 8.12 -9.76 15.73
C ILE A 133 8.53 -8.71 16.78
N GLN A 134 8.21 -7.45 16.56
CA GLN A 134 8.49 -6.38 17.51
C GLN A 134 7.87 -6.64 18.90
N ARG A 135 6.64 -7.15 18.92
CA ARG A 135 5.95 -7.52 20.16
C ARG A 135 6.67 -8.66 20.88
N VAL A 136 7.07 -9.72 20.18
CA VAL A 136 7.79 -10.86 20.76
C VAL A 136 9.12 -10.42 21.33
N LEU A 137 9.91 -9.63 20.58
CA LEU A 137 11.18 -9.08 21.06
C LEU A 137 10.99 -8.29 22.36
N ARG A 138 10.01 -7.39 22.39
CA ARG A 138 9.76 -6.53 23.56
C ARG A 138 9.30 -7.30 24.78
N ILE A 139 8.37 -8.27 24.62
CA ILE A 139 7.83 -9.03 25.74
C ILE A 139 8.91 -9.92 26.36
N ASN A 140 9.76 -10.54 25.53
CA ASN A 140 10.78 -11.47 25.99
C ASN A 140 12.15 -10.79 26.21
N GLN A 141 12.22 -9.46 26.06
CA GLN A 141 13.46 -8.68 26.22
C GLN A 141 14.60 -9.20 25.33
N LEU A 142 14.27 -9.60 24.10
CA LEU A 142 15.22 -10.11 23.13
C LEU A 142 15.73 -8.97 22.23
N GLU A 143 17.03 -9.04 21.92
CA GLU A 143 17.67 -8.05 21.05
C GLU A 143 17.85 -8.53 19.61
N THR A 144 17.82 -9.85 19.38
CA THR A 144 18.11 -10.45 18.09
C THR A 144 16.87 -11.06 17.48
N ILE A 145 16.69 -10.87 16.17
CA ILE A 145 15.61 -11.47 15.41
C ILE A 145 16.09 -12.82 14.92
N THR A 146 15.71 -13.88 15.64
CA THR A 146 16.01 -15.26 15.28
C THR A 146 14.83 -15.90 14.55
N ASP A 147 15.03 -17.07 13.95
CA ASP A 147 13.97 -17.89 13.38
C ASP A 147 12.90 -18.27 14.43
N ASP A 148 13.28 -18.57 15.68
CA ASP A 148 12.35 -18.82 16.78
C ASP A 148 11.42 -17.62 17.06
N VAL A 149 11.99 -16.40 17.05
CA VAL A 149 11.22 -15.17 17.21
C VAL A 149 10.22 -15.00 16.07
N ILE A 150 10.62 -15.33 14.85
CA ILE A 150 9.77 -15.24 13.67
C ILE A 150 8.66 -16.29 13.71
N GLU A 151 8.97 -17.53 14.07
CA GLU A 151 7.97 -18.59 14.23
C GLU A 151 6.96 -18.24 15.34
N ALA A 152 7.43 -17.76 16.49
CA ALA A 152 6.56 -17.30 17.56
C ALA A 152 5.65 -16.15 17.10
N ALA A 153 6.19 -15.20 16.33
CA ALA A 153 5.39 -14.10 15.78
C ALA A 153 4.38 -14.57 14.72
N ALA A 154 4.76 -15.56 13.91
CA ALA A 154 3.90 -16.13 12.88
C ALA A 154 2.76 -16.98 13.44
N SER A 155 2.96 -17.63 14.60
CA SER A 155 1.95 -18.51 15.22
C SER A 155 0.62 -17.81 15.54
N VAL A 156 0.64 -16.49 15.68
CA VAL A 156 -0.56 -15.66 15.93
C VAL A 156 -1.15 -15.05 14.66
N LEU A 157 -0.53 -15.28 13.49
CA LEU A 157 -1.04 -14.80 12.23
C LEU A 157 -2.06 -15.77 11.63
N VAL A 158 -3.20 -15.23 11.22
CA VAL A 158 -4.12 -15.98 10.37
C VAL A 158 -3.55 -15.94 8.95
N THR A 159 -2.95 -17.06 8.53
CA THR A 159 -2.52 -17.30 7.17
C THR A 159 -3.70 -17.90 6.41
N GLY A 160 -4.35 -17.12 5.54
CA GLY A 160 -5.41 -17.57 4.65
C GLY A 160 -4.84 -18.06 3.33
#